data_d3617eae56d994520bf2fcd9b54e8b63
#
_entry.id   d3617eae56d994520bf2fcd9b54e8b63
#
_cell.length_a   1.000
_cell.length_b   1.000
_cell.length_c   1.000
_cell.angle_alpha   90.00
_cell.angle_beta   90.00
_cell.angle_gamma   90.00
#
_symmetry.space_group_name_H-M   'P 1'
#
loop_
_entity.id
_entity.type
_entity.pdbx_description
1 polymer ?
#
loop_
_entity_poly.entity_id
_entity_poly.type
_entity_poly.pdbx_seq_one_letter_code
_entity_poly.pdbx_strand_id
1 'polypeptide(L)' 'MGKQVVVTKLPDCDICADGTKAKYDAKTRMGPWGNLCEPCWQQHSYRHLGTGFGQELVLKDAGSKS' A
#
# COMPACT_ATOMS: atom_id res chain seq x y z
N MET A 1 9.35 -0.54 12.79
CA MET A 1 9.87 0.03 11.56
C MET A 1 9.19 -0.55 10.35
N GLY A 2 8.54 0.24 9.58
CA GLY A 2 7.90 -0.22 8.38
C GLY A 2 8.88 -0.36 7.22
N LYS A 3 8.51 -1.15 6.25
CA LYS A 3 9.26 -1.27 5.02
C LYS A 3 8.63 -0.37 3.97
N GLN A 4 9.45 0.36 3.23
CA GLN A 4 8.99 1.29 2.22
C GLN A 4 9.56 0.93 0.87
N VAL A 5 8.74 1.12 -0.16
CA VAL A 5 9.15 0.92 -1.54
C VAL A 5 8.83 2.18 -2.31
N VAL A 6 9.82 2.73 -3.00
CA VAL A 6 9.62 3.92 -3.82
C VAL A 6 9.09 3.50 -5.18
N VAL A 7 7.99 4.09 -5.59
CA VAL A 7 7.37 3.80 -6.88
C VAL A 7 7.19 5.10 -7.65
N THR A 8 7.15 5.00 -8.95
CA THR A 8 6.93 6.17 -9.80
C THR A 8 5.46 6.48 -9.96
N LYS A 9 4.60 5.54 -9.63
CA LYS A 9 3.17 5.69 -9.77
C LYS A 9 2.48 4.77 -8.77
N LEU A 10 1.52 5.31 -8.05
CA LEU A 10 0.76 4.50 -7.10
C LEU A 10 -0.26 3.65 -7.85
N PRO A 11 -0.38 2.36 -7.50
CA PRO A 11 -1.42 1.53 -8.09
C PRO A 11 -2.79 1.86 -7.50
N ASP A 12 -3.83 1.37 -8.15
CA ASP A 12 -5.17 1.52 -7.62
C ASP A 12 -5.40 0.55 -6.46
N CYS A 13 -6.24 0.96 -5.53
CA CYS A 13 -6.63 0.09 -4.43
C CYS A 13 -7.44 -1.09 -4.97
N ASP A 14 -7.04 -2.30 -4.63
CA ASP A 14 -7.71 -3.49 -5.14
C ASP A 14 -9.07 -3.71 -4.50
N ILE A 15 -9.29 -3.15 -3.33
CA ILE A 15 -10.55 -3.32 -2.63
C ILE A 15 -11.57 -2.28 -3.03
N CYS A 16 -11.15 -1.02 -3.06
CA CYS A 16 -12.07 0.06 -3.42
C CYS A 16 -12.51 -0.02 -4.86
N ALA A 17 -11.58 -0.29 -5.76
CA ALA A 17 -11.86 -0.47 -7.19
C ALA A 17 -12.59 0.72 -7.81
N ASP A 18 -12.40 1.91 -7.25
CA ASP A 18 -13.08 3.12 -7.71
C ASP A 18 -12.10 4.21 -8.11
N GLY A 19 -10.84 3.83 -8.34
CA GLY A 19 -9.81 4.79 -8.69
C GLY A 19 -9.03 5.32 -7.51
N THR A 20 -9.41 4.95 -6.31
CA THR A 20 -8.66 5.33 -5.12
C THR A 20 -7.26 4.73 -5.19
N LYS A 21 -6.26 5.54 -4.96
CA LYS A 21 -4.88 5.08 -5.05
C LYS A 21 -4.47 4.33 -3.80
N ALA A 22 -3.76 3.23 -4.01
CA ALA A 22 -3.26 2.43 -2.91
C ALA A 22 -2.05 3.10 -2.28
N LYS A 23 -1.87 2.86 -1.01
CA LYS A 23 -0.72 3.35 -0.27
C LYS A 23 0.13 2.21 0.27
N TYR A 24 -0.42 1.02 0.31
CA TYR A 24 0.26 -0.14 0.87
C TYR A 24 0.15 -1.32 -0.06
N ASP A 25 1.21 -2.10 -0.14
CA ASP A 25 1.21 -3.39 -0.80
C ASP A 25 1.34 -4.41 0.32
N ALA A 26 0.23 -5.03 0.69
CA ALA A 26 0.20 -5.78 1.93
C ALA A 26 -0.61 -7.05 1.81
N LYS A 27 -0.32 -7.98 2.70
CA LYS A 27 -1.07 -9.21 2.82
C LYS A 27 -2.40 -8.92 3.48
N THR A 28 -3.48 -9.38 2.86
CA THR A 28 -4.81 -9.22 3.45
C THR A 28 -5.10 -10.38 4.40
N ARG A 29 -6.06 -10.16 5.26
CA ARG A 29 -6.50 -11.22 6.17
C ARG A 29 -7.16 -12.37 5.45
N MET A 30 -7.58 -12.14 4.22
CA MET A 30 -8.18 -13.17 3.39
C MET A 30 -7.14 -14.07 2.74
N GLY A 31 -5.88 -13.70 2.80
CA GLY A 31 -4.78 -14.51 2.28
C GLY A 31 -3.98 -13.84 1.18
N PRO A 32 -4.60 -13.42 0.09
CA PRO A 32 -3.82 -12.87 -1.02
C PRO A 32 -3.29 -11.48 -0.70
N TRP A 33 -2.17 -11.15 -1.34
CA TRP A 33 -1.62 -9.81 -1.27
C TRP A 33 -2.39 -8.90 -2.21
N GLY A 34 -2.47 -7.63 -1.84
CA GLY A 34 -3.13 -6.65 -2.68
C GLY A 34 -2.61 -5.27 -2.41
N ASN A 35 -2.98 -4.35 -3.31
CA ASN A 35 -2.68 -2.94 -3.14
C ASN A 35 -3.83 -2.32 -2.37
N LEU A 36 -3.53 -1.70 -1.24
CA LEU A 36 -4.55 -1.22 -0.33
C LEU A 36 -4.36 0.27 -0.04
N CYS A 37 -5.43 1.03 -0.12
CA CYS A 37 -5.41 2.39 0.40
C CYS A 37 -5.41 2.33 1.93
N GLU A 38 -5.19 3.47 2.57
CA GLU A 38 -5.01 3.46 4.00
C GLU A 38 -6.20 2.89 4.76
N PRO A 39 -7.45 3.30 4.49
CA PRO A 39 -8.58 2.70 5.20
C PRO A 39 -8.70 1.20 4.98
N CYS A 40 -8.47 0.74 3.75
CA CYS A 40 -8.55 -0.68 3.45
C CYS A 40 -7.43 -1.44 4.14
N TRP A 41 -6.23 -0.85 4.18
CA TRP A 41 -5.11 -1.49 4.86
C TRP A 41 -5.44 -1.66 6.35
N GLN A 42 -6.07 -0.66 6.97
CA GLN A 42 -6.42 -0.76 8.37
C GLN A 42 -7.52 -1.79 8.62
N GLN A 43 -8.42 -1.97 7.67
CA GLN A 43 -9.56 -2.87 7.85
C GLN A 43 -9.28 -4.30 7.41
N HIS A 44 -8.50 -4.47 6.36
CA HIS A 44 -8.39 -5.76 5.70
C HIS A 44 -7.01 -6.40 5.80
N SER A 45 -6.03 -5.72 6.36
CA SER A 45 -4.72 -6.29 6.54
C SER A 45 -4.42 -6.50 8.02
N TYR A 46 -3.20 -6.97 8.29
CA TYR A 46 -2.78 -7.16 9.67
C TYR A 46 -2.27 -5.86 10.31
N ARG A 47 -2.35 -4.76 9.59
CA ARG A 47 -1.89 -3.45 10.06
C ARG A 47 -0.44 -3.50 10.57
N HIS A 48 0.36 -4.23 9.83
CA HIS A 48 1.76 -4.43 10.17
C HIS A 48 2.56 -4.36 8.88
N LEU A 49 3.69 -3.70 8.92
CA LEU A 49 4.57 -3.60 7.76
C LEU A 49 5.85 -4.36 8.04
N GLY A 50 6.45 -4.85 6.96
CA GLY A 50 7.68 -5.59 7.07
C GLY A 50 7.60 -6.88 6.30
N THR A 51 8.67 -7.68 6.43
CA THR A 51 8.76 -8.95 5.71
C THR A 51 7.60 -9.86 6.10
N GLY A 52 6.86 -10.32 5.11
CA GLY A 52 5.75 -11.24 5.33
C GLY A 52 4.42 -10.56 5.63
N PHE A 53 4.39 -9.23 5.78
CA PHE A 53 3.16 -8.51 6.10
C PHE A 53 2.82 -7.44 5.09
N GLY A 54 3.80 -6.68 4.63
CA GLY A 54 3.52 -5.65 3.66
C GLY A 54 4.56 -4.54 3.68
N GLN A 55 4.33 -3.57 2.82
CA GLN A 55 5.24 -2.45 2.68
C GLN A 55 4.45 -1.21 2.29
N GLU A 56 4.96 -0.07 2.71
CA GLU A 56 4.34 1.21 2.34
C GLU A 56 4.86 1.64 0.98
N LEU A 57 3.95 2.08 0.13
CA LEU A 57 4.30 2.58 -1.19
C LEU A 57 4.55 4.08 -1.07
N VAL A 58 5.73 4.51 -1.47
CA VAL A 58 6.10 5.92 -1.44
C VAL A 58 6.25 6.40 -2.85
N LEU A 59 5.45 7.39 -3.22
CA LEU A 59 5.50 7.93 -4.57
C LEU A 59 6.79 8.72 -4.73
N LYS A 60 7.55 8.38 -5.76
CA LYS A 60 8.71 9.18 -6.09
C LYS A 60 8.23 10.46 -6.73
N ASP A 61 8.34 11.53 -6.01
CA ASP A 61 7.83 12.81 -6.47
C ASP A 61 8.92 13.51 -7.27
N ALA A 62 8.74 13.54 -8.56
CA ALA A 62 9.69 14.19 -9.43
C ALA A 62 9.78 15.69 -9.17
N GLY A 63 8.74 16.26 -8.61
CA GLY A 63 8.72 17.70 -8.37
C GLY A 63 9.18 18.07 -6.99
N SER A 64 9.32 17.16 -6.16
CA SER A 64 9.59 17.51 -4.79
C SER A 64 10.97 18.05 -4.61
N LYS A 65 10.87 18.19 -4.48
CA LYS A 65 11.58 18.43 -4.05
C LYS A 65 11.74 18.36 -3.17
N SER A 66 11.74 18.04 -3.09
CA SER A 66 11.86 18.14 -2.24
C SER A 66 12.19 18.16 -1.60
#